data_75fcc62d5de959e2619661cb30443e53
#
_entry.id   75fcc62d5de959e2619661cb30443e53
#
_cell.length_a   1.000
_cell.length_b   1.000
_cell.length_c   1.000
_cell.angle_alpha   90.00
_cell.angle_beta   90.00
_cell.angle_gamma   90.00
#
_symmetry.space_group_name_H-M   'P 1'
#
loop_
_entity.id
_entity.type
_entity.pdbx_description
1 polymer ?
#
loop_
_entity_poly.entity_id
_entity_poly.type
_entity_poly.pdbx_seq_one_letter_code
_entity_poly.pdbx_strand_id
1 'polypeptide(L)'
;TGLLGLLAHDEATTITKLEAVTEKLRRRTITTGDSPYLTRWYLWPEGPRTVEDADLARHEGDPTSDLPFAVFIHKFHRGDADRDQHNHPWDLSVEIVLAGGYREERGPKTKVFTPGMLNVIRGDDFHRVDLLNPAIGSWSLFVAGRKTGGWGFKDSATGVVIPQQDYLAARGV
;
A
#
# COMPACT_ATOMS: atom_id res chain seq x y z
N THR A 1 5.24 -28.32 -14.51
CA THR A 1 4.73 -27.07 -15.12
C THR A 1 3.83 -26.39 -14.08
N GLY A 2 4.50 -25.77 -13.11
CA GLY A 2 3.89 -25.21 -11.95
C GLY A 2 3.78 -23.70 -12.04
N LEU A 3 3.42 -23.08 -10.92
CA LEU A 3 3.21 -21.64 -10.67
C LEU A 3 4.27 -20.71 -11.30
N LEU A 4 5.49 -21.19 -11.52
CA LEU A 4 6.58 -20.48 -12.23
C LEU A 4 6.30 -20.22 -13.72
N GLY A 5 5.46 -21.02 -14.36
CA GLY A 5 5.07 -20.78 -15.76
C GLY A 5 4.03 -19.68 -15.95
N LEU A 6 3.32 -19.29 -14.87
CA LEU A 6 2.42 -18.12 -14.89
C LEU A 6 3.18 -16.80 -14.74
N LEU A 7 4.39 -16.82 -14.21
CA LEU A 7 5.22 -15.63 -13.96
C LEU A 7 6.07 -15.22 -15.18
N ALA A 8 6.08 -16.00 -16.24
CA ALA A 8 6.73 -15.68 -17.53
C ALA A 8 5.80 -14.93 -18.50
N HIS A 9 4.67 -14.40 -18.03
CA HIS A 9 3.88 -13.49 -18.82
C HIS A 9 4.57 -12.12 -18.84
N ASP A 10 4.63 -11.54 -20.03
CA ASP A 10 5.00 -10.16 -20.24
C ASP A 10 4.30 -9.25 -19.22
N GLU A 11 5.05 -8.39 -18.57
CA GLU A 11 4.56 -7.51 -17.51
C GLU A 11 3.35 -6.68 -17.97
N ALA A 12 3.34 -6.22 -19.22
CA ALA A 12 2.24 -5.49 -19.82
C ALA A 12 0.96 -6.32 -19.85
N THR A 13 1.06 -7.61 -20.20
CA THR A 13 -0.08 -8.54 -20.17
C THR A 13 -0.61 -8.73 -18.74
N THR A 14 0.26 -8.81 -17.75
CA THR A 14 -0.13 -8.92 -16.33
C THR A 14 -0.87 -7.66 -15.89
N ILE A 15 -0.36 -6.49 -16.20
CA ILE A 15 -0.99 -5.19 -15.87
C ILE A 15 -2.37 -5.09 -16.52
N THR A 16 -2.51 -5.43 -17.81
CA THR A 16 -3.81 -5.42 -18.52
C THR A 16 -4.83 -6.32 -17.84
N LYS A 17 -4.43 -7.51 -17.38
CA LYS A 17 -5.32 -8.42 -16.63
C LYS A 17 -5.70 -7.84 -15.27
N LEU A 18 -4.77 -7.23 -14.55
CA LEU A 18 -5.03 -6.57 -13.27
C LEU A 18 -6.02 -5.42 -13.45
N GLU A 19 -5.86 -4.59 -14.46
CA GLU A 19 -6.76 -3.49 -14.79
C GLU A 19 -8.17 -4.02 -15.10
N ALA A 20 -8.29 -5.05 -15.93
CA ALA A 20 -9.59 -5.67 -16.25
C ALA A 20 -10.30 -6.28 -15.04
N VAL A 21 -9.55 -6.92 -14.12
CA VAL A 21 -10.13 -7.48 -12.89
C VAL A 21 -10.55 -6.37 -11.94
N THR A 22 -9.72 -5.34 -11.78
CA THR A 22 -9.96 -4.26 -10.81
C THR A 22 -11.02 -3.26 -11.27
N GLU A 23 -11.34 -3.18 -12.56
CA GLU A 23 -12.39 -2.32 -13.11
C GLU A 23 -13.75 -2.53 -12.42
N LYS A 24 -14.05 -3.77 -12.04
CA LYS A 24 -15.33 -4.16 -11.42
C LYS A 24 -15.30 -4.08 -9.89
N LEU A 25 -14.16 -3.79 -9.29
CA LEU A 25 -13.99 -3.75 -7.85
C LEU A 25 -14.22 -2.33 -7.30
N ARG A 26 -14.74 -2.26 -6.09
CA ARG A 26 -14.76 -1.01 -5.34
C ARG A 26 -13.35 -0.59 -5.01
N ARG A 27 -13.12 0.71 -5.08
CA ARG A 27 -11.79 1.27 -4.90
C ARG A 27 -11.80 2.56 -4.09
N ARG A 28 -10.65 2.82 -3.49
CA ARG A 28 -10.30 4.12 -2.91
C ARG A 28 -8.94 4.53 -3.47
N THR A 29 -8.85 5.77 -3.93
CA THR A 29 -7.55 6.36 -4.31
C THR A 29 -7.12 7.34 -3.23
N ILE A 30 -5.95 7.11 -2.69
CA ILE A 30 -5.27 7.98 -1.74
C ILE A 30 -4.41 8.92 -2.57
N THR A 31 -4.60 10.22 -2.37
CA THR A 31 -3.83 11.26 -3.06
C THR A 31 -2.84 11.92 -2.09
N THR A 32 -1.83 12.57 -2.62
CA THR A 32 -0.99 13.53 -1.89
C THR A 32 -0.96 14.79 -2.75
N GLY A 33 -1.55 15.86 -2.25
CA GLY A 33 -1.97 16.97 -3.11
C GLY A 33 -2.92 16.47 -4.19
N ASP A 34 -2.78 16.95 -5.41
CA ASP A 34 -3.64 16.59 -6.56
C ASP A 34 -3.20 15.28 -7.27
N SER A 35 -2.15 14.62 -6.79
CA SER A 35 -1.60 13.46 -7.48
C SER A 35 -1.92 12.15 -6.77
N PRO A 36 -2.34 11.09 -7.49
CA PRO A 36 -2.59 9.79 -6.89
C PRO A 36 -1.27 9.21 -6.34
N TYR A 37 -1.36 8.72 -5.10
CA TYR A 37 -0.27 8.01 -4.44
C TYR A 37 -0.51 6.51 -4.48
N LEU A 38 -1.65 6.05 -3.96
CA LEU A 38 -2.03 4.64 -3.87
C LEU A 38 -3.50 4.46 -4.25
N THR A 39 -3.78 3.55 -5.17
CA THR A 39 -5.14 3.05 -5.37
C THR A 39 -5.28 1.68 -4.71
N ARG A 40 -6.32 1.52 -3.90
CA ARG A 40 -6.69 0.31 -3.21
C ARG A 40 -8.01 -0.20 -3.75
N TRP A 41 -8.05 -1.43 -4.26
CA TRP A 41 -9.26 -2.15 -4.62
C TRP A 41 -9.57 -3.21 -3.57
N TYR A 42 -10.83 -3.28 -3.16
CA TYR A 42 -11.29 -4.16 -2.09
C TYR A 42 -11.68 -5.52 -2.65
N LEU A 43 -10.94 -6.56 -2.27
CA LEU A 43 -11.30 -7.94 -2.54
C LEU A 43 -12.16 -8.49 -1.40
N TRP A 44 -11.81 -8.15 -0.17
CA TRP A 44 -12.56 -8.49 1.04
C TRP A 44 -12.10 -7.60 2.21
N PRO A 45 -13.03 -7.07 3.03
CA PRO A 45 -14.47 -6.99 2.78
C PRO A 45 -14.81 -6.09 1.59
N GLU A 46 -16.07 -6.05 1.25
CA GLU A 46 -16.54 -5.14 0.21
C GLU A 46 -16.30 -3.68 0.62
N GLY A 47 -15.62 -2.93 -0.24
CA GLY A 47 -15.23 -1.55 0.05
C GLY A 47 -16.38 -0.54 0.04
N PRO A 48 -16.10 0.75 0.28
CA PRO A 48 -17.08 1.82 0.30
C PRO A 48 -17.80 1.95 -1.05
N ARG A 49 -19.08 2.33 -1.02
CA ARG A 49 -19.95 2.40 -2.22
C ARG A 49 -19.78 3.68 -3.00
N THR A 50 -19.42 4.75 -2.33
CA THR A 50 -19.28 6.08 -2.94
C THR A 50 -17.93 6.69 -2.56
N VAL A 51 -17.54 7.77 -3.25
CA VAL A 51 -16.35 8.56 -2.90
C VAL A 51 -16.54 9.24 -1.55
N GLU A 52 -17.76 9.67 -1.26
CA GLU A 52 -18.14 10.26 0.02
C GLU A 52 -18.01 9.25 1.16
N ASP A 53 -18.46 7.98 0.95
CA ASP A 53 -18.23 6.90 1.93
C ASP A 53 -16.73 6.63 2.14
N ALA A 54 -15.92 6.80 1.10
CA ALA A 54 -14.47 6.65 1.21
C ALA A 54 -13.81 7.79 1.98
N ASP A 55 -14.35 9.01 1.91
CA ASP A 55 -13.87 10.15 2.67
C ASP A 55 -14.33 10.10 4.14
N LEU A 56 -15.55 9.63 4.41
CA LEU A 56 -16.03 9.33 5.75
C LEU A 56 -15.18 8.26 6.43
N ALA A 57 -14.77 7.23 5.70
CA ALA A 57 -13.87 6.20 6.23
C ALA A 57 -12.47 6.73 6.62
N ARG A 58 -12.08 7.94 6.21
CA ARG A 58 -10.88 8.62 6.74
C ARG A 58 -11.08 9.09 8.18
N HIS A 59 -12.30 9.49 8.54
CA HIS A 59 -12.58 10.16 9.80
C HIS A 59 -13.31 9.28 10.81
N GLU A 60 -14.17 8.35 10.38
CA GLU A 60 -15.06 7.59 11.26
C GLU A 60 -14.75 6.09 11.39
N GLY A 61 -13.70 5.64 10.77
CA GLY A 61 -13.30 4.23 10.86
C GLY A 61 -13.31 3.54 9.50
N ASP A 62 -12.19 2.99 9.16
CA ASP A 62 -12.03 2.05 8.06
C ASP A 62 -13.00 0.87 8.31
N PRO A 63 -13.89 0.50 7.37
CA PRO A 63 -14.79 -0.64 7.52
C PRO A 63 -14.06 -1.96 7.78
N THR A 64 -12.75 -1.96 7.67
CA THR A 64 -11.88 -3.09 8.01
C THR A 64 -11.41 -3.08 9.46
N SER A 65 -11.75 -2.06 10.26
CA SER A 65 -11.15 -1.87 11.60
C SER A 65 -11.45 -2.99 12.58
N ASP A 66 -12.63 -3.59 12.49
CA ASP A 66 -13.10 -4.65 13.41
C ASP A 66 -12.90 -6.06 12.86
N LEU A 67 -12.33 -6.18 11.67
CA LEU A 67 -12.14 -7.48 11.03
C LEU A 67 -10.79 -8.08 11.38
N PRO A 68 -10.68 -9.43 11.41
CA PRO A 68 -9.42 -10.09 11.69
C PRO A 68 -8.38 -9.89 10.58
N PHE A 69 -8.82 -9.63 9.36
CA PHE A 69 -7.97 -9.29 8.21
C PHE A 69 -8.79 -8.64 7.10
N ALA A 70 -8.11 -8.04 6.13
CA ALA A 70 -8.67 -7.54 4.88
C ALA A 70 -7.76 -7.85 3.71
N VAL A 71 -8.32 -7.96 2.51
CA VAL A 71 -7.56 -8.30 1.29
C VAL A 71 -7.81 -7.27 0.21
N PHE A 72 -6.72 -6.76 -0.35
CA PHE A 72 -6.74 -5.69 -1.33
C PHE A 72 -5.87 -6.03 -2.55
N ILE A 73 -6.18 -5.42 -3.68
CA ILE A 73 -5.18 -5.14 -4.71
C ILE A 73 -4.75 -3.69 -4.50
N HIS A 74 -3.46 -3.45 -4.45
CA HIS A 74 -2.84 -2.13 -4.39
C HIS A 74 -2.15 -1.80 -5.71
N LYS A 75 -2.21 -0.52 -6.11
CA LYS A 75 -1.33 0.07 -7.11
C LYS A 75 -0.70 1.32 -6.51
N PHE A 76 0.59 1.27 -6.26
CA PHE A 76 1.36 2.47 -6.00
C PHE A 76 1.62 3.19 -7.31
N HIS A 77 1.26 4.46 -7.38
CA HIS A 77 1.50 5.34 -8.52
C HIS A 77 2.82 6.08 -8.40
N ARG A 78 3.32 6.21 -7.16
CA ARG A 78 4.62 6.82 -6.84
C ARG A 78 5.16 6.26 -5.52
N GLY A 79 6.46 6.45 -5.30
CA GLY A 79 7.14 6.06 -4.06
C GLY A 79 7.00 7.09 -2.94
N ASP A 80 7.64 6.79 -1.83
CA ASP A 80 7.73 7.61 -0.61
C ASP A 80 9.03 8.41 -0.56
N ALA A 81 9.68 8.67 -1.69
CA ALA A 81 11.03 9.26 -1.73
C ALA A 81 11.14 10.63 -1.03
N ASP A 82 10.01 11.35 -0.92
CA ASP A 82 9.86 12.64 -0.28
C ASP A 82 9.44 12.59 1.20
N ARG A 83 9.37 11.37 1.80
CA ARG A 83 8.83 11.15 3.14
C ARG A 83 9.80 10.41 4.04
N ASP A 84 9.57 10.58 5.34
CA ASP A 84 10.19 9.74 6.34
C ASP A 84 9.62 8.31 6.31
N GLN A 85 10.34 7.35 6.92
CA GLN A 85 9.83 6.00 7.06
C GLN A 85 8.54 6.01 7.89
N HIS A 86 7.55 5.22 7.48
CA HIS A 86 6.26 5.08 8.16
C HIS A 86 6.01 3.64 8.57
N ASN A 87 5.14 3.46 9.55
CA ASN A 87 4.62 2.16 9.95
C ASN A 87 3.15 2.00 9.55
N HIS A 88 2.54 0.87 9.90
CA HIS A 88 1.16 0.55 9.55
C HIS A 88 0.27 0.35 10.79
N PRO A 89 -1.05 0.62 10.69
CA PRO A 89 -1.97 0.43 11.80
C PRO A 89 -2.33 -1.05 12.07
N TRP A 90 -1.85 -1.97 11.23
CA TRP A 90 -2.14 -3.41 11.36
C TRP A 90 -0.99 -4.12 12.07
N ASP A 91 -1.33 -5.14 12.89
CA ASP A 91 -0.36 -5.98 13.60
C ASP A 91 0.62 -6.68 12.65
N LEU A 92 0.09 -7.15 11.52
CA LEU A 92 0.83 -7.83 10.47
C LEU A 92 0.21 -7.52 9.11
N SER A 93 1.04 -7.34 8.11
CA SER A 93 0.61 -7.31 6.72
C SER A 93 1.49 -8.21 5.87
N VAL A 94 0.90 -8.80 4.84
CA VAL A 94 1.61 -9.62 3.87
C VAL A 94 1.31 -9.08 2.49
N GLU A 95 2.34 -8.86 1.71
CA GLU A 95 2.25 -8.35 0.36
C GLU A 95 2.91 -9.30 -0.63
N ILE A 96 2.27 -9.54 -1.78
CA ILE A 96 2.87 -10.24 -2.91
C ILE A 96 2.89 -9.27 -4.09
N VAL A 97 4.07 -8.94 -4.60
CA VAL A 97 4.22 -8.08 -5.78
C VAL A 97 3.71 -8.84 -7.01
N LEU A 98 2.82 -8.22 -7.77
CA LEU A 98 2.19 -8.78 -8.97
C LEU A 98 2.79 -8.25 -10.27
N ALA A 99 3.11 -6.94 -10.31
CA ALA A 99 3.75 -6.28 -11.45
C ALA A 99 4.50 -5.03 -10.97
N GLY A 100 5.48 -4.56 -11.74
CA GLY A 100 6.36 -3.45 -11.39
C GLY A 100 7.35 -3.87 -10.32
N GLY A 101 7.26 -3.25 -9.18
CA GLY A 101 8.11 -3.52 -8.03
C GLY A 101 8.67 -2.26 -7.40
N TYR A 102 9.36 -2.45 -6.29
CA TYR A 102 9.88 -1.33 -5.51
C TYR A 102 11.15 -1.71 -4.75
N ARG A 103 11.90 -0.69 -4.37
CA ARG A 103 12.95 -0.75 -3.35
C ARG A 103 12.33 -0.35 -2.02
N GLU A 104 12.48 -1.18 -1.02
CA GLU A 104 12.11 -0.87 0.36
C GLU A 104 13.34 -0.54 1.19
N GLU A 105 13.26 0.54 1.93
CA GLU A 105 14.17 0.84 3.03
C GLU A 105 13.43 0.57 4.34
N ARG A 106 13.98 -0.32 5.17
CA ARG A 106 13.44 -0.68 6.49
C ARG A 106 14.53 -0.54 7.53
N GLY A 107 14.45 0.53 8.33
CA GLY A 107 15.58 0.96 9.16
C GLY A 107 16.82 1.17 8.29
N PRO A 108 17.96 0.56 8.61
CA PRO A 108 19.18 0.70 7.82
C PRO A 108 19.29 -0.28 6.64
N LYS A 109 18.31 -1.17 6.46
CA LYS A 109 18.35 -2.22 5.44
C LYS A 109 17.59 -1.78 4.20
N THR A 110 18.12 -2.14 3.03
CA THR A 110 17.45 -1.95 1.75
C THR A 110 17.23 -3.29 1.07
N LYS A 111 16.04 -3.50 0.53
CA LYS A 111 15.68 -4.69 -0.24
C LYS A 111 14.87 -4.31 -1.46
N VAL A 112 15.08 -5.02 -2.56
CA VAL A 112 14.29 -4.88 -3.79
C VAL A 112 13.26 -5.99 -3.84
N PHE A 113 12.01 -5.62 -4.14
CA PHE A 113 10.90 -6.53 -4.35
C PHE A 113 10.43 -6.46 -5.79
N THR A 114 10.38 -7.59 -6.45
CA THR A 114 9.96 -7.76 -7.85
C THR A 114 8.78 -8.73 -7.93
N PRO A 115 8.09 -8.84 -9.07
CA PRO A 115 6.94 -9.73 -9.24
C PRO A 115 7.20 -11.16 -8.73
N GLY A 116 6.26 -11.68 -7.96
CA GLY A 116 6.32 -12.98 -7.29
C GLY A 116 6.98 -12.98 -5.91
N MET A 117 7.63 -11.89 -5.51
CA MET A 117 8.22 -11.80 -4.17
C MET A 117 7.18 -11.43 -3.10
N LEU A 118 7.38 -12.03 -1.94
CA LEU A 118 6.57 -11.82 -0.74
C LEU A 118 7.30 -10.87 0.21
N ASN A 119 6.58 -9.86 0.71
CA ASN A 119 7.00 -8.99 1.79
C ASN A 119 6.10 -9.19 3.01
N VAL A 120 6.69 -9.28 4.19
CA VAL A 120 6.00 -9.36 5.47
C VAL A 120 6.35 -8.10 6.26
N ILE A 121 5.31 -7.37 6.70
CA ILE A 121 5.44 -6.08 7.36
C ILE A 121 4.70 -6.19 8.70
N ARG A 122 5.43 -5.98 9.81
CA ARG A 122 4.84 -5.90 11.15
C ARG A 122 4.39 -4.47 11.43
N GLY A 123 3.43 -4.30 12.34
CA GLY A 123 2.88 -2.97 12.65
C GLY A 123 3.91 -1.98 13.22
N ASP A 124 4.99 -2.47 13.81
CA ASP A 124 6.11 -1.68 14.34
C ASP A 124 7.30 -1.52 13.37
N ASP A 125 7.23 -2.14 12.18
CA ASP A 125 8.23 -1.96 11.13
C ASP A 125 8.08 -0.59 10.48
N PHE A 126 9.08 0.27 10.65
CA PHE A 126 9.18 1.52 9.91
C PHE A 126 9.88 1.29 8.59
N HIS A 127 9.23 1.66 7.50
CA HIS A 127 9.76 1.49 6.16
C HIS A 127 9.37 2.62 5.20
N ARG A 128 10.04 2.66 4.07
CA ARG A 128 9.79 3.56 2.95
C ARG A 128 9.94 2.79 1.66
N VAL A 129 9.11 3.05 0.67
CA VAL A 129 9.18 2.42 -0.64
C VAL A 129 9.50 3.42 -1.74
N ASP A 130 10.29 2.97 -2.72
CA ASP A 130 10.65 3.74 -3.91
C ASP A 130 10.46 2.84 -5.15
N LEU A 131 9.68 3.32 -6.12
CA LEU A 131 9.29 2.50 -7.26
C LEU A 131 10.47 2.21 -8.19
N LEU A 132 10.58 0.98 -8.68
CA LEU A 132 11.60 0.61 -9.67
C LEU A 132 11.31 1.26 -11.04
N ASN A 133 10.03 1.38 -11.40
CA ASN A 133 9.58 2.05 -12.61
C ASN A 133 8.33 2.90 -12.32
N PRO A 134 8.48 4.21 -12.08
CA PRO A 134 7.36 5.10 -11.82
C PRO A 134 6.32 5.17 -12.96
N ALA A 135 6.70 4.86 -14.20
CA ALA A 135 5.77 4.92 -15.34
C ALA A 135 4.67 3.84 -15.28
N ILE A 136 4.96 2.69 -14.67
CA ILE A 136 4.01 1.59 -14.52
C ILE A 136 3.47 1.43 -13.09
N GLY A 137 4.19 1.96 -12.10
CA GLY A 137 3.87 1.80 -10.70
C GLY A 137 4.24 0.43 -10.14
N SER A 138 3.72 0.09 -8.98
CA SER A 138 3.84 -1.24 -8.39
C SER A 138 2.48 -1.78 -8.00
N TRP A 139 2.16 -2.97 -8.49
CA TRP A 139 0.93 -3.69 -8.19
C TRP A 139 1.19 -4.82 -7.21
N SER A 140 0.33 -4.97 -6.24
CA SER A 140 0.45 -6.03 -5.25
C SER A 140 -0.91 -6.57 -4.79
N LEU A 141 -0.90 -7.85 -4.37
CA LEU A 141 -1.92 -8.40 -3.50
C LEU A 141 -1.49 -8.13 -2.06
N PHE A 142 -2.33 -7.44 -1.31
CA PHE A 142 -2.03 -7.01 0.05
C PHE A 142 -3.07 -7.59 1.02
N VAL A 143 -2.58 -8.31 2.02
CA VAL A 143 -3.39 -8.83 3.13
C VAL A 143 -3.02 -8.04 4.37
N ALA A 144 -3.95 -7.25 4.88
CA ALA A 144 -3.82 -6.54 6.15
C ALA A 144 -4.39 -7.41 7.26
N GLY A 145 -3.67 -7.60 8.34
CA GLY A 145 -4.13 -8.24 9.57
C GLY A 145 -5.03 -7.35 10.39
N ARG A 146 -5.12 -7.65 11.69
CA ARG A 146 -5.97 -6.88 12.62
C ARG A 146 -5.41 -5.46 12.79
N LYS A 147 -6.31 -4.48 12.76
CA LYS A 147 -5.96 -3.11 13.12
C LYS A 147 -5.79 -2.99 14.62
N THR A 148 -4.60 -2.62 15.08
CA THR A 148 -4.23 -2.60 16.51
C THR A 148 -3.90 -1.20 17.02
N GLY A 149 -3.75 -0.21 16.15
CA GLY A 149 -3.39 1.13 16.56
C GLY A 149 -3.39 2.16 15.45
N GLY A 150 -2.86 3.32 15.78
CA GLY A 150 -2.52 4.35 14.82
C GLY A 150 -1.22 4.03 14.08
N TRP A 151 -0.91 4.84 13.09
CA TRP A 151 0.34 4.79 12.35
C TRP A 151 0.95 6.20 12.24
N GLY A 152 2.23 6.26 11.95
CA GLY A 152 2.94 7.53 11.90
C GLY A 152 4.23 7.44 11.10
N PHE A 153 4.94 8.55 11.07
CA PHE A 153 6.21 8.72 10.40
C PHE A 153 7.32 8.88 11.43
N LYS A 154 8.45 8.24 11.19
CA LYS A 154 9.63 8.35 12.03
C LYS A 154 10.54 9.40 11.43
N ASP A 155 10.59 10.58 12.07
CA ASP A 155 11.48 11.67 11.68
C ASP A 155 12.94 11.18 11.61
N SER A 156 13.56 11.34 10.46
CA SER A 156 14.89 10.79 10.19
C SER A 156 16.02 11.50 10.96
N ALA A 157 15.80 12.74 11.40
CA ALA A 157 16.80 13.53 12.13
C ALA A 157 16.73 13.27 13.64
N THR A 158 15.53 13.12 14.19
CA THR A 158 15.30 13.03 15.64
C THR A 158 14.96 11.62 16.11
N GLY A 159 14.49 10.74 15.20
CA GLY A 159 13.97 9.42 15.52
C GLY A 159 12.60 9.43 16.20
N VAL A 160 11.98 10.60 16.38
CA VAL A 160 10.66 10.75 17.00
C VAL A 160 9.58 10.27 16.02
N VAL A 161 8.60 9.53 16.54
CA VAL A 161 7.44 9.11 15.76
C VAL A 161 6.36 10.19 15.83
N ILE A 162 5.99 10.72 14.68
CA ILE A 162 4.96 11.74 14.52
C ILE A 162 3.71 11.04 14.00
N PRO A 163 2.55 11.17 14.69
CA PRO A 163 1.28 10.63 14.19
C PRO A 163 0.99 11.10 12.76
N GLN A 164 0.41 10.22 11.95
CA GLN A 164 0.17 10.47 10.52
C GLN A 164 -0.60 11.79 10.27
N GLN A 165 -1.61 12.08 11.09
CA GLN A 165 -2.40 13.29 10.92
C GLN A 165 -1.57 14.56 11.12
N ASP A 166 -0.73 14.59 12.17
CA ASP A 166 0.13 15.72 12.47
C ASP A 166 1.23 15.89 11.42
N TYR A 167 1.79 14.77 10.96
CA TYR A 167 2.82 14.76 9.92
C TYR A 167 2.33 15.31 8.59
N LEU A 168 1.13 14.91 8.15
CA LEU A 168 0.54 15.37 6.90
C LEU A 168 0.07 16.82 7.01
N ALA A 169 -0.58 17.21 8.14
CA ALA A 169 -1.00 18.58 8.37
C ALA A 169 0.17 19.58 8.32
N ALA A 170 1.31 19.22 8.90
CA ALA A 170 2.52 20.06 8.87
C ALA A 170 3.09 20.26 7.45
N ARG A 171 2.70 19.42 6.48
CA ARG A 171 3.12 19.47 5.08
C ARG A 171 2.04 19.99 4.11
N GLY A 172 0.90 20.40 4.63
CA GLY A 172 -0.23 20.91 3.84
C GLY A 172 -0.88 19.84 2.95
N VAL A 173 -0.89 18.58 3.40
CA VAL A 173 -1.42 17.44 2.64
C VAL A 173 -2.61 16.82 3.37
#